data_40583ca5635983661fad2c5c6db503b5
#
_entry.id   40583ca5635983661fad2c5c6db503b5
#
_cell.length_a   1.000
_cell.length_b   1.000
_cell.length_c   1.000
_cell.angle_alpha   90.00
_cell.angle_beta   90.00
_cell.angle_gamma   90.00
#
_symmetry.space_group_name_H-M   'P 1'
#
loop_
_entity.id
_entity.type
_entity.pdbx_description
1 polymer ?
#
loop_
_entity_poly.entity_id
_entity_poly.type
_entity_poly.pdbx_seq_one_letter_code
_entity_poly.pdbx_strand_id
1 'polypeptide(L)'
;MWDLSSKYAIVGVGESERSKNSGTTPLHLALRASRNALADAGLEAKDIDAVMSYSEHDSCTSHQVSTYLGVRPKYVKDIIGGGSSTELLIGDAIALIEAGQANTVLIFRAMNGRSGVRMGGGNWSTDLLQSAIDGGSFIIPYGMASPSQWFGMFATRHMHEAGLTQEHLGHVCV
;
A
#
# COMPACT_ATOMS: atom_id res chain seq x y z
N MET A 1 5.06 10.27 -28.14
CA MET A 1 5.47 9.79 -26.79
C MET A 1 5.35 10.97 -25.85
N TRP A 2 4.62 10.84 -24.75
CA TRP A 2 4.47 11.93 -23.79
C TRP A 2 5.78 12.09 -23.06
N ASP A 3 6.39 13.26 -23.17
CA ASP A 3 7.56 13.59 -22.35
C ASP A 3 7.06 14.16 -21.01
N LEU A 4 7.10 13.35 -19.98
CA LEU A 4 6.74 13.70 -18.60
C LEU A 4 7.97 14.07 -17.76
N SER A 5 9.14 14.11 -18.39
CA SER A 5 10.41 14.36 -17.73
C SER A 5 10.40 15.75 -17.09
N SER A 6 10.74 15.83 -15.82
CA SER A 6 10.87 17.09 -15.05
C SER A 6 9.60 17.94 -14.94
N LYS A 7 8.41 17.38 -15.20
CA LYS A 7 7.14 18.12 -15.08
C LYS A 7 6.51 18.02 -13.68
N TYR A 8 6.79 16.95 -12.96
CA TYR A 8 6.18 16.63 -11.67
C TYR A 8 7.25 16.42 -10.63
N ALA A 9 6.91 16.71 -9.38
CA ALA A 9 7.80 16.53 -8.25
C ALA A 9 7.06 15.96 -7.05
N ILE A 10 7.75 15.16 -6.24
CA ILE A 10 7.36 14.86 -4.88
C ILE A 10 7.84 16.02 -4.04
N VAL A 11 6.91 16.80 -3.49
CA VAL A 11 7.19 18.07 -2.82
C VAL A 11 7.26 17.94 -1.30
N GLY A 12 6.79 16.83 -0.74
CA GLY A 12 6.87 16.57 0.70
C GLY A 12 6.75 15.10 1.03
N VAL A 13 7.47 14.70 2.05
CA VAL A 13 7.48 13.33 2.58
C VAL A 13 7.24 13.37 4.09
N GLY A 14 6.45 12.45 4.61
CA GLY A 14 6.18 12.37 6.03
C GLY A 14 5.98 10.94 6.51
N GLU A 15 6.52 10.68 7.68
CA GLU A 15 6.36 9.40 8.37
C GLU A 15 5.73 9.60 9.76
N SER A 16 5.03 8.59 10.24
CA SER A 16 4.69 8.43 11.65
C SER A 16 5.82 7.70 12.39
N GLU A 17 5.76 7.71 13.72
CA GLU A 17 6.68 6.90 14.52
C GLU A 17 6.56 5.42 14.19
N ARG A 18 7.71 4.76 14.08
CA ARG A 18 7.78 3.31 13.86
C ARG A 18 7.80 2.59 15.21
N SER A 19 6.86 1.68 15.43
CA SER A 19 6.77 0.91 16.67
C SER A 19 6.38 -0.55 16.40
N LYS A 20 6.89 -1.46 17.25
CA LYS A 20 6.44 -2.86 17.26
C LYS A 20 5.03 -3.00 17.83
N ASN A 21 4.66 -2.11 18.75
CA ASN A 21 3.32 -1.99 19.30
C ASN A 21 2.95 -0.51 19.28
N SER A 22 2.19 -0.11 18.29
CA SER A 22 1.85 1.31 18.08
C SER A 22 0.86 1.85 19.11
N GLY A 23 0.05 0.97 19.74
CA GLY A 23 -1.02 1.36 20.65
C GLY A 23 -2.08 2.25 20.01
N THR A 24 -2.11 2.32 18.65
CA THR A 24 -2.98 3.25 17.93
C THR A 24 -3.50 2.62 16.63
N THR A 25 -4.45 3.28 15.99
CA THR A 25 -5.08 2.82 14.75
C THR A 25 -4.28 3.21 13.51
N PRO A 26 -4.42 2.48 12.38
CA PRO A 26 -3.86 2.90 11.10
C PRO A 26 -4.27 4.32 10.69
N LEU A 27 -5.51 4.72 10.98
CA LEU A 27 -5.98 6.07 10.71
C LEU A 27 -5.15 7.13 11.43
N HIS A 28 -4.85 6.92 12.72
CA HIS A 28 -4.03 7.87 13.47
C HIS A 28 -2.61 7.97 12.91
N LEU A 29 -2.02 6.83 12.53
CA LEU A 29 -0.69 6.79 11.88
C LEU A 29 -0.71 7.52 10.54
N ALA A 30 -1.74 7.29 9.72
CA ALA A 30 -1.93 7.98 8.44
C ALA A 30 -2.03 9.50 8.62
N LEU A 31 -2.83 9.95 9.59
CA LEU A 31 -2.99 11.38 9.87
C LEU A 31 -1.69 12.04 10.33
N ARG A 32 -0.90 11.36 11.16
CA ARG A 32 0.42 11.88 11.59
C ARG A 32 1.38 11.98 10.41
N ALA A 33 1.52 10.91 9.62
CA ALA A 33 2.38 10.89 8.45
C ALA A 33 1.95 11.97 7.43
N SER A 34 0.65 12.08 7.16
CA SER A 34 0.13 13.09 6.24
C SER A 34 0.38 14.52 6.71
N ARG A 35 0.20 14.81 8.00
CA ARG A 35 0.52 16.15 8.55
C ARG A 35 2.01 16.45 8.46
N ASN A 36 2.88 15.47 8.69
CA ASN A 36 4.31 15.64 8.54
C ASN A 36 4.70 15.92 7.08
N ALA A 37 4.08 15.22 6.11
CA ALA A 37 4.29 15.46 4.69
C ALA A 37 3.82 16.86 4.26
N LEU A 38 2.66 17.31 4.76
CA LEU A 38 2.17 18.67 4.50
C LEU A 38 3.12 19.74 5.07
N ALA A 39 3.60 19.52 6.28
CA ALA A 39 4.56 20.44 6.91
C ALA A 39 5.89 20.50 6.16
N ASP A 40 6.40 19.34 5.70
CA ASP A 40 7.62 19.24 4.88
C ASP A 40 7.47 19.98 3.55
N ALA A 41 6.29 19.87 2.91
CA ALA A 41 5.97 20.58 1.68
C ALA A 41 5.65 22.07 1.86
N GLY A 42 5.43 22.53 3.09
CA GLY A 42 4.91 23.88 3.37
C GLY A 42 3.47 24.08 2.89
N LEU A 43 2.68 23.01 2.83
CA LEU A 43 1.30 23.01 2.36
C LEU A 43 0.30 22.87 3.51
N GLU A 44 -0.92 23.31 3.28
CA GLU A 44 -2.06 23.13 4.15
C GLU A 44 -3.07 22.12 3.58
N ALA A 45 -3.99 21.62 4.41
CA ALA A 45 -5.03 20.69 3.98
C ALA A 45 -5.89 21.23 2.81
N LYS A 46 -6.10 22.55 2.73
CA LYS A 46 -6.84 23.21 1.65
C LYS A 46 -6.18 23.12 0.28
N ASP A 47 -4.86 22.90 0.25
CA ASP A 47 -4.06 22.83 -0.97
C ASP A 47 -4.11 21.45 -1.64
N ILE A 48 -4.71 20.45 -0.97
CA ILE A 48 -4.82 19.09 -1.45
C ILE A 48 -6.10 18.91 -2.27
N ASP A 49 -5.94 18.58 -3.56
CA ASP A 49 -7.05 18.32 -4.48
C ASP A 49 -7.49 16.86 -4.54
N ALA A 50 -6.57 15.93 -4.28
CA ALA A 50 -6.84 14.50 -4.33
C ALA A 50 -6.14 13.74 -3.21
N VAL A 51 -6.77 12.64 -2.76
CA VAL A 51 -6.19 11.74 -1.75
C VAL A 51 -6.29 10.31 -2.24
N MET A 52 -5.17 9.59 -2.19
CA MET A 52 -5.08 8.23 -2.69
C MET A 52 -4.39 7.30 -1.68
N SER A 53 -4.82 6.05 -1.65
CA SER A 53 -4.22 5.02 -0.79
C SER A 53 -4.35 3.63 -1.40
N TYR A 54 -3.60 2.69 -0.88
CA TYR A 54 -3.86 1.29 -1.10
C TYR A 54 -3.94 0.52 0.21
N SER A 55 -4.63 -0.61 0.19
CA SER A 55 -4.86 -1.45 1.36
C SER A 55 -5.00 -2.92 0.96
N GLU A 56 -4.62 -3.79 1.87
CA GLU A 56 -4.99 -5.21 1.89
C GLU A 56 -5.85 -5.49 3.12
N HIS A 57 -6.87 -4.65 3.35
CA HIS A 57 -7.74 -4.67 4.53
C HIS A 57 -7.02 -4.36 5.85
N ASP A 58 -5.82 -3.81 5.80
CA ASP A 58 -4.94 -3.54 6.94
C ASP A 58 -4.68 -2.04 7.18
N SER A 59 -5.40 -1.18 6.47
CA SER A 59 -5.26 0.28 6.50
C SER A 59 -6.60 0.99 6.69
N CYS A 60 -6.56 2.32 6.62
CA CYS A 60 -7.72 3.19 6.56
C CYS A 60 -7.96 3.70 5.14
N THR A 61 -9.16 4.22 4.88
CA THR A 61 -9.53 4.74 3.56
C THR A 61 -9.08 6.18 3.34
N SER A 62 -8.89 6.56 2.07
CA SER A 62 -8.62 7.93 1.66
C SER A 62 -9.72 8.89 2.10
N HIS A 63 -10.97 8.44 2.11
CA HIS A 63 -12.10 9.23 2.59
C HIS A 63 -11.97 9.56 4.10
N GLN A 64 -11.61 8.57 4.93
CA GLN A 64 -11.38 8.80 6.36
C GLN A 64 -10.26 9.82 6.59
N VAL A 65 -9.12 9.65 5.92
CA VAL A 65 -7.98 10.57 6.06
C VAL A 65 -8.38 11.98 5.62
N SER A 66 -9.06 12.13 4.49
CA SER A 66 -9.56 13.43 4.01
C SER A 66 -10.43 14.12 5.04
N THR A 67 -11.40 13.39 5.61
CA THR A 67 -12.34 13.91 6.61
C THR A 67 -11.62 14.44 7.86
N TYR A 68 -10.70 13.64 8.41
CA TYR A 68 -10.01 14.00 9.66
C TYR A 68 -8.86 15.01 9.48
N LEU A 69 -8.34 15.17 8.25
CA LEU A 69 -7.41 16.25 7.91
C LEU A 69 -8.12 17.57 7.58
N GLY A 70 -9.42 17.52 7.31
CA GLY A 70 -10.17 18.69 6.82
C GLY A 70 -9.94 18.99 5.34
N VAL A 71 -9.43 18.00 4.58
CA VAL A 71 -9.29 18.10 3.12
C VAL A 71 -10.66 17.95 2.47
N ARG A 72 -10.92 18.76 1.43
CA ARG A 72 -12.10 18.64 0.57
C ARG A 72 -11.65 18.23 -0.83
N PRO A 73 -11.28 16.96 -1.03
CA PRO A 73 -10.70 16.53 -2.28
C PRO A 73 -11.77 16.49 -3.39
N LYS A 74 -11.35 16.81 -4.60
CA LYS A 74 -12.13 16.60 -5.83
C LYS A 74 -12.11 15.15 -6.26
N TYR A 75 -11.05 14.41 -5.84
CA TYR A 75 -10.83 13.02 -6.21
C TYR A 75 -10.29 12.22 -5.03
N VAL A 76 -10.85 11.03 -4.83
CA VAL A 76 -10.35 10.03 -3.87
C VAL A 76 -10.22 8.68 -4.55
N LYS A 77 -9.16 7.94 -4.23
CA LYS A 77 -8.95 6.61 -4.76
C LYS A 77 -8.35 5.70 -3.71
N ASP A 78 -9.03 4.59 -3.46
CA ASP A 78 -8.49 3.48 -2.69
C ASP A 78 -8.39 2.27 -3.60
N ILE A 79 -7.23 1.63 -3.64
CA ILE A 79 -7.03 0.39 -4.38
C ILE A 79 -6.73 -0.76 -3.42
N ILE A 80 -7.21 -1.94 -3.78
CA ILE A 80 -6.84 -3.19 -3.13
C ILE A 80 -5.74 -3.80 -3.98
N GLY A 81 -4.56 -3.99 -3.39
CA GLY A 81 -3.42 -4.50 -4.13
C GLY A 81 -2.16 -4.59 -3.29
N GLY A 82 -1.19 -5.34 -3.78
CA GLY A 82 0.08 -5.58 -3.13
C GLY A 82 1.08 -4.41 -3.19
N GLY A 83 2.35 -4.70 -2.94
CA GLY A 83 3.41 -3.70 -2.79
C GLY A 83 3.62 -2.77 -3.99
N SER A 84 3.38 -3.24 -5.22
CA SER A 84 3.46 -2.42 -6.45
C SER A 84 2.38 -1.34 -6.57
N SER A 85 1.41 -1.34 -5.66
CA SER A 85 0.31 -0.36 -5.69
C SER A 85 0.78 1.07 -5.42
N THR A 86 1.89 1.25 -4.71
CA THR A 86 2.44 2.58 -4.44
C THR A 86 2.91 3.25 -5.73
N GLU A 87 3.64 2.52 -6.56
CA GLU A 87 4.15 3.00 -7.84
C GLU A 87 2.98 3.30 -8.80
N LEU A 88 1.95 2.44 -8.79
CA LEU A 88 0.74 2.67 -9.57
C LEU A 88 0.05 3.97 -9.17
N LEU A 89 -0.09 4.24 -7.88
CA LEU A 89 -0.72 5.47 -7.39
C LEU A 89 0.07 6.73 -7.77
N ILE A 90 1.40 6.66 -7.86
CA ILE A 90 2.21 7.78 -8.38
C ILE A 90 1.89 8.01 -9.86
N GLY A 91 1.80 6.95 -10.65
CA GLY A 91 1.40 7.05 -12.06
C GLY A 91 -0.01 7.64 -12.23
N ASP A 92 -0.96 7.19 -11.41
CA ASP A 92 -2.32 7.74 -11.38
C ASP A 92 -2.35 9.23 -11.00
N ALA A 93 -1.53 9.64 -10.02
CA ALA A 93 -1.43 11.04 -9.61
C ALA A 93 -0.91 11.92 -10.76
N ILE A 94 0.12 11.46 -11.47
CA ILE A 94 0.63 12.17 -12.66
C ILE A 94 -0.46 12.29 -13.73
N ALA A 95 -1.18 11.20 -14.03
CA ALA A 95 -2.26 11.22 -15.02
C ALA A 95 -3.39 12.18 -14.60
N LEU A 96 -3.72 12.23 -13.31
CA LEU A 96 -4.75 13.12 -12.78
C LEU A 96 -4.35 14.59 -12.90
N ILE A 97 -3.09 14.93 -12.67
CA ILE A 97 -2.55 16.28 -12.80
C ILE A 97 -2.48 16.68 -14.29
N GLU A 98 -2.01 15.79 -15.18
CA GLU A 98 -1.99 16.03 -16.63
C GLU A 98 -3.39 16.27 -17.19
N ALA A 99 -4.39 15.58 -16.67
CA ALA A 99 -5.78 15.77 -17.05
C ALA A 99 -6.42 17.05 -16.49
N GLY A 100 -5.68 17.85 -15.71
CA GLY A 100 -6.18 19.07 -15.06
C GLY A 100 -7.21 18.81 -13.96
N GLN A 101 -7.30 17.60 -13.45
CA GLN A 101 -8.27 17.22 -12.42
C GLN A 101 -7.76 17.54 -11.00
N ALA A 102 -6.44 17.61 -10.83
CA ALA A 102 -5.79 17.97 -9.57
C ALA A 102 -4.50 18.74 -9.84
N ASN A 103 -4.02 19.49 -8.84
CA ASN A 103 -2.69 20.09 -8.83
C ASN A 103 -1.79 19.46 -7.77
N THR A 104 -2.39 19.04 -6.63
CA THR A 104 -1.67 18.47 -5.52
C THR A 104 -2.38 17.20 -5.04
N VAL A 105 -1.65 16.11 -4.98
CA VAL A 105 -2.16 14.78 -4.62
C VAL A 105 -1.43 14.28 -3.37
N LEU A 106 -2.19 13.92 -2.34
CA LEU A 106 -1.69 13.22 -1.17
C LEU A 106 -1.82 11.71 -1.39
N ILE A 107 -0.69 11.00 -1.33
CA ILE A 107 -0.67 9.55 -1.37
C ILE A 107 -0.17 9.06 0.00
N PHE A 108 -0.87 8.13 0.62
CA PHE A 108 -0.46 7.58 1.89
C PHE A 108 -0.60 6.07 1.95
N ARG A 109 0.16 5.47 2.84
CA ARG A 109 0.04 4.08 3.28
C ARG A 109 0.25 4.02 4.78
N ALA A 110 -0.66 3.42 5.51
CA ALA A 110 -0.54 3.25 6.96
C ALA A 110 -0.93 1.83 7.37
N MET A 111 -0.15 1.26 8.25
CA MET A 111 -0.42 -0.06 8.80
C MET A 111 0.16 -0.19 10.21
N ASN A 112 -0.49 -0.98 11.04
CA ASN A 112 0.01 -1.36 12.36
C ASN A 112 0.13 -2.90 12.50
N GLY A 113 0.54 -3.57 11.47
CA GLY A 113 0.47 -5.02 11.28
C GLY A 113 1.12 -5.88 12.37
N ARG A 114 1.95 -5.32 13.27
CA ARG A 114 2.47 -6.07 14.43
C ARG A 114 1.56 -6.00 15.65
N SER A 115 0.73 -4.97 15.77
CA SER A 115 -0.17 -4.75 16.90
C SER A 115 -1.65 -4.69 16.50
N GLY A 116 -1.95 -4.88 15.22
CA GLY A 116 -3.29 -4.87 14.63
C GLY A 116 -3.43 -5.88 13.50
N VAL A 117 -4.19 -5.53 12.47
CA VAL A 117 -4.38 -6.36 11.29
C VAL A 117 -3.13 -6.34 10.42
N ARG A 118 -2.65 -7.52 10.05
CA ARG A 118 -1.45 -7.69 9.23
C ARG A 118 -1.80 -8.28 7.87
N MET A 119 -1.34 -7.63 6.81
CA MET A 119 -1.37 -8.18 5.46
C MET A 119 -0.68 -9.55 5.42
N GLY A 120 -1.37 -10.58 4.93
CA GLY A 120 -0.85 -11.94 4.84
C GLY A 120 -0.56 -12.61 6.19
N GLY A 121 -1.00 -12.04 7.30
CA GLY A 121 -0.87 -12.58 8.65
C GLY A 121 -2.22 -13.11 9.14
N GLY A 122 -2.28 -14.39 9.36
CA GLY A 122 -3.40 -15.25 9.70
C GLY A 122 -4.50 -14.76 10.64
N ASN A 123 -5.24 -13.74 10.30
CA ASN A 123 -6.61 -13.59 10.77
C ASN A 123 -7.54 -14.43 9.87
N TRP A 124 -7.47 -15.73 10.07
CA TRP A 124 -8.16 -16.74 9.27
C TRP A 124 -9.65 -16.48 9.04
N SER A 125 -10.33 -15.72 9.90
CA SER A 125 -11.78 -15.51 9.79
C SER A 125 -12.18 -14.45 8.75
N THR A 126 -11.41 -13.37 8.61
CA THR A 126 -11.65 -12.34 7.60
C THR A 126 -11.03 -12.71 6.26
N ASP A 127 -9.85 -13.32 6.29
CA ASP A 127 -9.16 -13.78 5.09
C ASP A 127 -9.87 -14.95 4.43
N LEU A 128 -10.50 -15.86 5.19
CA LEU A 128 -11.33 -16.95 4.67
C LEU A 128 -12.57 -16.46 3.93
N LEU A 129 -13.25 -15.42 4.45
CA LEU A 129 -14.43 -14.87 3.79
C LEU A 129 -14.06 -14.14 2.49
N GLN A 130 -12.99 -13.35 2.52
CA GLN A 130 -12.48 -12.66 1.34
C GLN A 130 -11.94 -13.64 0.31
N SER A 131 -11.19 -14.64 0.75
CA SER A 131 -10.64 -15.69 -0.09
C SER A 131 -11.71 -16.59 -0.72
N ALA A 132 -12.85 -16.78 -0.07
CA ALA A 132 -13.97 -17.50 -0.67
C ALA A 132 -14.57 -16.74 -1.86
N ILE A 133 -14.53 -15.39 -1.82
CA ILE A 133 -14.98 -14.54 -2.92
C ILE A 133 -13.95 -14.55 -4.07
N ASP A 134 -12.66 -14.56 -3.76
CA ASP A 134 -11.55 -14.41 -4.71
C ASP A 134 -10.95 -15.75 -5.19
N GLY A 135 -11.70 -16.84 -5.12
CA GLY A 135 -11.22 -18.16 -5.53
C GLY A 135 -10.36 -18.88 -4.49
N GLY A 136 -10.19 -18.31 -3.32
CA GLY A 136 -9.42 -18.90 -2.21
C GLY A 136 -9.97 -20.22 -1.70
N SER A 137 -11.27 -20.49 -1.92
CA SER A 137 -11.89 -21.79 -1.65
C SER A 137 -11.23 -22.97 -2.38
N PHE A 138 -10.50 -22.71 -3.47
CA PHE A 138 -9.77 -23.74 -4.21
C PHE A 138 -8.34 -23.96 -3.72
N ILE A 139 -7.78 -23.06 -2.91
CA ILE A 139 -6.37 -23.09 -2.51
C ILE A 139 -6.16 -23.15 -1.00
N ILE A 140 -6.99 -22.48 -0.21
CA ILE A 140 -6.88 -22.43 1.25
C ILE A 140 -7.02 -23.81 1.90
N PRO A 141 -7.94 -24.70 1.47
CA PRO A 141 -8.02 -26.06 2.03
C PRO A 141 -6.75 -26.87 1.86
N TYR A 142 -5.90 -26.50 0.91
CA TYR A 142 -4.58 -27.12 0.68
C TYR A 142 -3.45 -26.43 1.45
N GLY A 143 -3.77 -25.53 2.37
CA GLY A 143 -2.80 -24.86 3.24
C GLY A 143 -2.14 -23.62 2.62
N MET A 144 -2.63 -23.14 1.49
CA MET A 144 -2.07 -21.95 0.81
C MET A 144 -2.76 -20.68 1.27
N ALA A 145 -2.28 -20.13 2.40
CA ALA A 145 -2.87 -18.97 3.06
C ALA A 145 -2.02 -17.70 2.97
N SER A 146 -0.82 -17.76 2.37
CA SER A 146 0.06 -16.59 2.30
C SER A 146 0.88 -16.52 1.03
N PRO A 147 1.30 -15.30 0.59
CA PRO A 147 2.17 -15.13 -0.56
C PRO A 147 3.48 -15.92 -0.49
N SER A 148 4.04 -16.10 0.71
CA SER A 148 5.28 -16.87 0.90
C SER A 148 5.14 -18.33 0.45
N GLN A 149 3.97 -18.92 0.60
CA GLN A 149 3.69 -20.30 0.16
C GLN A 149 3.62 -20.39 -1.37
N TRP A 150 3.05 -19.38 -2.04
CA TRP A 150 3.05 -19.28 -3.50
C TRP A 150 4.47 -19.19 -4.04
N PHE A 151 5.28 -18.29 -3.48
CA PHE A 151 6.69 -18.15 -3.89
C PHE A 151 7.49 -19.42 -3.58
N GLY A 152 7.19 -20.12 -2.48
CA GLY A 152 7.80 -21.42 -2.17
C GLY A 152 7.52 -22.47 -3.24
N MET A 153 6.31 -22.53 -3.79
CA MET A 153 5.99 -23.43 -4.90
C MET A 153 6.73 -23.06 -6.19
N PHE A 154 6.76 -21.76 -6.53
CA PHE A 154 7.50 -21.29 -7.70
C PHE A 154 9.00 -21.58 -7.57
N ALA A 155 9.58 -21.36 -6.38
CA ALA A 155 10.97 -21.69 -6.10
C ALA A 155 11.25 -23.19 -6.24
N THR A 156 10.38 -24.04 -5.69
CA THR A 156 10.50 -25.51 -5.81
C THR A 156 10.46 -25.94 -7.29
N ARG A 157 9.55 -25.39 -8.06
CA ARG A 157 9.43 -25.68 -9.50
C ARG A 157 10.68 -25.22 -10.25
N HIS A 158 11.15 -24.02 -9.98
CA HIS A 158 12.35 -23.45 -10.59
C HIS A 158 13.61 -24.29 -10.25
N MET A 159 13.77 -24.68 -8.99
CA MET A 159 14.87 -25.57 -8.58
C MET A 159 14.84 -26.90 -9.34
N HIS A 160 13.65 -27.48 -9.52
CA HIS A 160 13.49 -28.73 -10.26
C HIS A 160 13.87 -28.58 -11.74
N GLU A 161 13.37 -27.54 -12.41
CA GLU A 161 13.60 -27.32 -13.85
C GLU A 161 15.03 -26.91 -14.18
N ALA A 162 15.65 -26.08 -13.32
CA ALA A 162 16.98 -25.53 -13.55
C ALA A 162 18.11 -26.31 -12.83
N GLY A 163 17.78 -27.37 -12.10
CA GLY A 163 18.78 -28.13 -11.33
C GLY A 163 19.41 -27.33 -10.17
N LEU A 164 18.67 -26.37 -9.61
CA LEU A 164 19.16 -25.51 -8.54
C LEU A 164 18.87 -26.10 -7.16
N THR A 165 19.65 -25.65 -6.17
CA THR A 165 19.50 -26.00 -4.76
C THR A 165 19.11 -24.77 -3.92
N GLN A 166 18.75 -24.99 -2.66
CA GLN A 166 18.50 -23.89 -1.72
C GLN A 166 19.74 -23.01 -1.50
N GLU A 167 20.93 -23.58 -1.62
CA GLU A 167 22.19 -22.82 -1.52
C GLU A 167 22.30 -21.75 -2.61
N HIS A 168 21.90 -22.08 -3.84
CA HIS A 168 21.86 -21.09 -4.93
C HIS A 168 20.92 -19.92 -4.63
N LEU A 169 19.77 -20.19 -4.03
CA LEU A 169 18.84 -19.13 -3.58
C LEU A 169 19.43 -18.34 -2.40
N GLY A 170 20.18 -18.99 -1.51
CA GLY A 170 20.87 -18.37 -0.39
C GLY A 170 21.91 -17.33 -0.82
N HIS A 171 22.61 -17.55 -1.93
CA HIS A 171 23.60 -16.60 -2.47
C HIS A 171 23.01 -15.23 -2.88
N VAL A 172 21.71 -15.15 -3.08
CA VAL A 172 21.03 -13.86 -3.35
C VAL A 172 20.90 -13.01 -2.09
N CYS A 173 20.98 -13.64 -0.92
CA CYS A 173 20.74 -13.00 0.39
C CYS A 173 22.03 -12.58 1.11
N VAL A 174 23.21 -12.86 0.57
CA VAL A 174 24.54 -12.66 1.21
C VAL A 174 25.33 -11.52 0.57
#